data_93afcc24a6e3f339ab6319b45ad7a100
#
_entry.id   93afcc24a6e3f339ab6319b45ad7a100
#
_cell.length_a   1.000
_cell.length_b   1.000
_cell.length_c   1.000
_cell.angle_alpha   90.00
_cell.angle_beta   90.00
_cell.angle_gamma   90.00
#
_symmetry.space_group_name_H-M   'P 1'
#
loop_
_entity.id
_entity.type
_entity.pdbx_description
1 polymer ?
#
loop_
_entity_poly.entity_id
_entity_poly.type
_entity_poly.pdbx_seq_one_letter_code
_entity_poly.pdbx_strand_id
1 'polypeptide(L)'
;MLRITLALLFSFALFSSAAHAATTVTLTNMHLCCGKCVKAVQAAVKDVPGAKVAVTAKEGKAVVTASDDKSAQAAIDAIAAAGFHAVTDNEDLTMKDDSGVKAGAVKRLELTGLHNCCGACTKAIKEAVDRVDGVTADTAKPNQSTMVVEGNFEAEDVVASLLEAGFQVKVKQ
;
A
#
# COMPACT_ATOMS: atom_id res chain seq x y z
N MET A 1 34.71 -18.30 -68.48
CA MET A 1 34.29 -17.10 -67.76
C MET A 1 33.13 -17.48 -66.85
N LEU A 2 33.38 -17.80 -65.57
CA LEU A 2 32.41 -18.28 -64.60
C LEU A 2 32.00 -17.09 -63.70
N ARG A 3 30.76 -16.64 -63.81
CA ARG A 3 30.20 -15.56 -62.97
C ARG A 3 29.60 -16.16 -61.71
N ILE A 4 30.27 -15.98 -60.59
CA ILE A 4 29.76 -16.37 -59.26
C ILE A 4 28.94 -15.16 -58.75
N THR A 5 27.63 -15.30 -58.73
CA THR A 5 26.69 -14.35 -58.08
C THR A 5 26.55 -14.74 -56.60
N LEU A 6 27.15 -13.93 -55.72
CA LEU A 6 27.06 -14.05 -54.28
C LEU A 6 25.72 -13.44 -53.80
N ALA A 7 24.75 -14.29 -53.43
CA ALA A 7 23.50 -13.86 -52.84
C ALA A 7 23.69 -13.61 -51.33
N LEU A 8 23.70 -12.32 -50.93
CA LEU A 8 23.63 -11.95 -49.50
C LEU A 8 22.21 -12.15 -48.97
N LEU A 9 22.02 -13.20 -48.15
CA LEU A 9 20.83 -13.40 -47.35
C LEU A 9 20.89 -12.49 -46.15
N PHE A 10 20.13 -11.38 -46.21
CA PHE A 10 19.94 -10.45 -45.12
C PHE A 10 18.89 -11.05 -44.17
N SER A 11 19.31 -11.74 -43.09
CA SER A 11 18.44 -12.26 -42.05
C SER A 11 17.90 -11.09 -41.22
N PHE A 12 16.67 -10.68 -41.48
CA PHE A 12 15.94 -9.70 -40.69
C PHE A 12 15.45 -10.39 -39.40
N ALA A 13 16.18 -10.24 -38.31
CA ALA A 13 15.76 -10.72 -36.99
C ALA A 13 14.58 -9.85 -36.54
N LEU A 14 13.36 -10.38 -36.59
CA LEU A 14 12.17 -9.81 -36.02
C LEU A 14 12.29 -9.84 -34.49
N PHE A 15 12.70 -8.74 -33.88
CA PHE A 15 12.55 -8.51 -32.45
C PHE A 15 11.06 -8.37 -32.15
N SER A 16 10.39 -9.45 -31.77
CA SER A 16 9.06 -9.38 -31.19
C SER A 16 9.16 -8.72 -29.82
N SER A 17 8.89 -7.44 -29.74
CA SER A 17 8.62 -6.76 -28.48
C SER A 17 7.33 -7.35 -27.92
N ALA A 18 7.41 -8.17 -26.88
CA ALA A 18 6.25 -8.62 -26.13
C ALA A 18 5.60 -7.34 -25.52
N ALA A 19 4.51 -6.88 -26.11
CA ALA A 19 3.69 -5.84 -25.52
C ALA A 19 3.02 -6.45 -24.28
N HIS A 20 3.53 -6.13 -23.09
CA HIS A 20 2.84 -6.48 -21.85
C HIS A 20 1.56 -5.66 -21.79
N ALA A 21 0.43 -6.31 -21.54
CA ALA A 21 -0.82 -5.63 -21.31
C ALA A 21 -0.69 -4.76 -20.03
N ALA A 22 -1.18 -3.53 -20.09
CA ALA A 22 -1.19 -2.67 -18.92
C ALA A 22 -2.09 -3.28 -17.83
N THR A 23 -1.57 -3.36 -16.61
CA THR A 23 -2.28 -3.87 -15.44
C THR A 23 -3.00 -2.73 -14.74
N THR A 24 -4.27 -2.92 -14.40
CA THR A 24 -5.05 -1.96 -13.62
C THR A 24 -5.58 -2.66 -12.37
N VAL A 25 -5.33 -2.06 -11.20
CA VAL A 25 -5.78 -2.56 -9.89
C VAL A 25 -6.51 -1.45 -9.15
N THR A 26 -7.70 -1.78 -8.64
CA THR A 26 -8.48 -0.87 -7.80
C THR A 26 -8.22 -1.17 -6.32
N LEU A 27 -7.82 -0.14 -5.59
CA LEU A 27 -7.62 -0.16 -4.15
C LEU A 27 -8.82 0.52 -3.49
N THR A 28 -9.47 -0.17 -2.56
CA THR A 28 -10.65 0.31 -1.82
C THR A 28 -10.40 0.28 -0.31
N ASN A 29 -11.31 0.86 0.46
CA ASN A 29 -11.23 0.92 1.92
C ASN A 29 -10.01 1.69 2.46
N MET A 30 -9.49 2.65 1.71
CA MET A 30 -8.37 3.50 2.15
C MET A 30 -8.86 4.65 3.04
N HIS A 31 -8.16 4.95 4.11
CA HIS A 31 -8.44 6.17 4.87
C HIS A 31 -7.90 7.42 4.18
N LEU A 32 -8.75 8.09 3.41
CA LEU A 32 -8.40 9.27 2.59
C LEU A 32 -9.21 10.50 3.03
N CYS A 33 -8.96 11.01 4.23
CA CYS A 33 -9.80 12.06 4.83
C CYS A 33 -9.56 13.48 4.27
N CYS A 34 -8.46 13.72 3.57
CA CYS A 34 -8.13 15.07 3.09
C CYS A 34 -7.13 15.07 1.92
N GLY A 35 -6.91 16.26 1.33
CA GLY A 35 -5.96 16.43 0.23
C GLY A 35 -4.50 16.07 0.55
N LYS A 36 -4.10 16.06 1.83
CA LYS A 36 -2.76 15.57 2.22
C LYS A 36 -2.62 14.06 2.01
N CYS A 37 -3.69 13.29 2.34
CA CYS A 37 -3.71 11.84 2.08
C CYS A 37 -3.59 11.56 0.59
N VAL A 38 -4.36 12.27 -0.26
CA VAL A 38 -4.30 12.14 -1.72
C VAL A 38 -2.87 12.39 -2.23
N LYS A 39 -2.26 13.49 -1.80
CA LYS A 39 -0.88 13.83 -2.19
C LYS A 39 0.13 12.79 -1.69
N ALA A 40 -0.05 12.22 -0.51
CA ALA A 40 0.84 11.20 0.02
C ALA A 40 0.78 9.90 -0.80
N VAL A 41 -0.42 9.43 -1.17
CA VAL A 41 -0.59 8.28 -2.07
C VAL A 41 0.03 8.54 -3.44
N GLN A 42 -0.21 9.71 -4.04
CA GLN A 42 0.40 10.11 -5.32
C GLN A 42 1.92 10.17 -5.24
N ALA A 43 2.46 10.72 -4.14
CA ALA A 43 3.90 10.80 -3.92
C ALA A 43 4.54 9.41 -3.74
N ALA A 44 3.86 8.47 -3.08
CA ALA A 44 4.34 7.11 -2.90
C ALA A 44 4.55 6.39 -4.25
N VAL A 45 3.67 6.61 -5.22
CA VAL A 45 3.75 5.93 -6.54
C VAL A 45 4.60 6.70 -7.54
N LYS A 46 4.92 7.97 -7.29
CA LYS A 46 5.59 8.86 -8.24
C LYS A 46 6.88 8.27 -8.84
N ASP A 47 7.66 7.61 -8.00
CA ASP A 47 8.99 7.10 -8.37
C ASP A 47 8.97 5.60 -8.69
N VAL A 48 7.77 4.98 -8.80
CA VAL A 48 7.61 3.58 -9.22
C VAL A 48 7.60 3.52 -10.75
N PRO A 49 8.62 2.89 -11.37
CA PRO A 49 8.71 2.83 -12.83
C PRO A 49 7.50 2.15 -13.45
N GLY A 50 6.93 2.76 -14.48
CA GLY A 50 5.81 2.18 -15.23
C GLY A 50 4.46 2.25 -14.53
N ALA A 51 4.34 2.84 -13.33
CA ALA A 51 3.09 2.94 -12.60
C ALA A 51 2.57 4.37 -12.48
N LYS A 52 1.26 4.50 -12.38
CA LYS A 52 0.51 5.74 -12.10
C LYS A 52 -0.63 5.44 -11.15
N VAL A 53 -1.09 6.44 -10.40
CA VAL A 53 -2.24 6.30 -9.50
C VAL A 53 -3.21 7.48 -9.65
N ALA A 54 -4.49 7.14 -9.75
CA ALA A 54 -5.60 8.09 -9.64
C ALA A 54 -6.30 7.88 -8.29
N VAL A 55 -6.51 8.95 -7.51
CA VAL A 55 -7.03 8.86 -6.14
C VAL A 55 -8.34 9.61 -6.02
N THR A 56 -9.37 8.94 -5.50
CA THR A 56 -10.70 9.50 -5.20
C THR A 56 -10.95 9.47 -3.70
N ALA A 57 -10.55 10.55 -3.01
CA ALA A 57 -10.64 10.63 -1.55
C ALA A 57 -12.06 10.39 -1.01
N LYS A 58 -13.07 10.94 -1.66
CA LYS A 58 -14.48 10.82 -1.23
C LYS A 58 -14.98 9.37 -1.17
N GLU A 59 -14.37 8.49 -1.98
CA GLU A 59 -14.72 7.08 -2.07
C GLU A 59 -13.76 6.17 -1.29
N GLY A 60 -12.70 6.74 -0.67
CA GLY A 60 -11.64 5.93 -0.06
C GLY A 60 -10.93 5.01 -1.06
N LYS A 61 -10.76 5.48 -2.31
CA LYS A 61 -10.38 4.66 -3.45
C LYS A 61 -9.15 5.21 -4.18
N ALA A 62 -8.30 4.31 -4.65
CA ALA A 62 -7.25 4.61 -5.62
C ALA A 62 -7.24 3.57 -6.74
N VAL A 63 -6.90 4.01 -7.96
CA VAL A 63 -6.73 3.13 -9.13
C VAL A 63 -5.27 3.21 -9.57
N VAL A 64 -4.56 2.11 -9.45
CA VAL A 64 -3.20 1.94 -9.95
C VAL A 64 -3.29 1.43 -11.39
N THR A 65 -2.58 2.08 -12.31
CA THR A 65 -2.37 1.61 -13.68
C THR A 65 -0.86 1.47 -13.91
N ALA A 66 -0.43 0.29 -14.30
CA ALA A 66 0.99 -0.04 -14.46
C ALA A 66 1.28 -0.75 -15.79
N SER A 67 2.54 -0.75 -16.21
CA SER A 67 2.98 -1.43 -17.43
C SER A 67 2.87 -2.95 -17.36
N ASP A 68 2.89 -3.50 -16.15
CA ASP A 68 2.86 -4.93 -15.85
C ASP A 68 2.51 -5.18 -14.37
N ASP A 69 2.29 -6.44 -13.99
CA ASP A 69 1.92 -6.84 -12.63
C ASP A 69 3.01 -6.53 -11.61
N LYS A 70 4.28 -6.63 -11.99
CA LYS A 70 5.40 -6.32 -11.10
C LYS A 70 5.41 -4.84 -10.73
N SER A 71 5.20 -3.96 -11.70
CA SER A 71 5.09 -2.52 -11.48
C SER A 71 3.83 -2.15 -10.69
N ALA A 72 2.71 -2.88 -10.93
CA ALA A 72 1.48 -2.72 -10.16
C ALA A 72 1.69 -3.11 -8.69
N GLN A 73 2.30 -4.28 -8.42
CA GLN A 73 2.61 -4.70 -7.04
C GLN A 73 3.58 -3.73 -6.36
N ALA A 74 4.60 -3.25 -7.06
CA ALA A 74 5.53 -2.26 -6.51
C ALA A 74 4.82 -0.95 -6.11
N ALA A 75 3.80 -0.52 -6.88
CA ALA A 75 3.01 0.64 -6.52
C ALA A 75 2.11 0.38 -5.28
N ILE A 76 1.52 -0.82 -5.17
CA ILE A 76 0.75 -1.25 -3.99
C ILE A 76 1.65 -1.26 -2.75
N ASP A 77 2.84 -1.85 -2.85
CA ASP A 77 3.82 -1.92 -1.75
C ASP A 77 4.30 -0.52 -1.33
N ALA A 78 4.48 0.40 -2.28
CA ALA A 78 4.84 1.78 -2.00
C ALA A 78 3.72 2.55 -1.26
N ILE A 79 2.45 2.28 -1.61
CA ILE A 79 1.28 2.85 -0.92
C ILE A 79 1.21 2.30 0.52
N ALA A 80 1.43 0.99 0.71
CA ALA A 80 1.51 0.37 2.02
C ALA A 80 2.64 0.98 2.88
N ALA A 81 3.84 1.14 2.30
CA ALA A 81 4.98 1.77 2.97
C ALA A 81 4.72 3.24 3.36
N ALA A 82 3.80 3.93 2.67
CA ALA A 82 3.35 5.28 3.01
C ALA A 82 2.28 5.29 4.14
N GLY A 83 1.94 4.14 4.72
CA GLY A 83 1.04 4.00 5.86
C GLY A 83 -0.44 3.89 5.51
N PHE A 84 -0.77 3.53 4.26
CA PHE A 84 -2.14 3.29 3.81
C PHE A 84 -2.40 1.80 3.62
N HIS A 85 -3.50 1.32 4.17
CA HIS A 85 -4.01 -0.01 3.87
C HIS A 85 -5.17 0.06 2.88
N ALA A 86 -5.33 -0.97 2.06
CA ALA A 86 -6.41 -1.10 1.10
C ALA A 86 -6.73 -2.57 0.79
N VAL A 87 -7.96 -2.79 0.36
CA VAL A 87 -8.38 -4.04 -0.27
C VAL A 87 -8.24 -3.88 -1.78
N THR A 88 -7.63 -4.86 -2.45
CA THR A 88 -7.47 -4.89 -3.91
C THR A 88 -8.62 -5.66 -4.56
N ASP A 89 -8.94 -5.32 -5.82
CA ASP A 89 -9.88 -6.07 -6.67
C ASP A 89 -9.20 -7.20 -7.46
N ASN A 90 -7.93 -7.50 -7.17
CA ASN A 90 -7.12 -8.51 -7.83
C ASN A 90 -6.51 -9.46 -6.79
N GLU A 91 -6.77 -10.77 -6.90
CA GLU A 91 -6.32 -11.78 -5.94
C GLU A 91 -4.81 -12.04 -5.99
N ASP A 92 -4.18 -11.81 -7.16
CA ASP A 92 -2.74 -12.02 -7.36
C ASP A 92 -1.90 -10.80 -6.94
N LEU A 93 -2.52 -9.60 -6.89
CA LEU A 93 -1.87 -8.33 -6.57
C LEU A 93 -2.46 -7.76 -5.28
N THR A 94 -1.94 -8.18 -4.15
CA THR A 94 -2.50 -7.87 -2.83
C THR A 94 -1.60 -6.96 -2.00
N MET A 95 -2.22 -6.19 -1.12
CA MET A 95 -1.50 -5.47 -0.07
C MET A 95 -1.23 -6.44 1.08
N LYS A 96 0.03 -6.76 1.28
CA LYS A 96 0.45 -7.75 2.29
C LYS A 96 0.38 -7.15 3.68
N ASP A 97 -0.04 -7.96 4.66
CA ASP A 97 0.24 -7.66 6.06
C ASP A 97 1.73 -7.91 6.34
N ASP A 98 2.50 -6.85 6.37
CA ASP A 98 3.92 -6.83 6.73
C ASP A 98 4.15 -6.15 8.08
N SER A 99 3.12 -6.10 8.92
CA SER A 99 3.15 -5.47 10.25
C SER A 99 4.18 -6.09 11.18
N GLY A 100 4.50 -7.36 10.99
CA GLY A 100 5.41 -8.10 11.86
C GLY A 100 4.81 -8.37 13.25
N VAL A 101 3.47 -8.24 13.39
CA VAL A 101 2.77 -8.58 14.64
C VAL A 101 2.92 -10.07 14.94
N LYS A 102 3.05 -10.40 16.21
CA LYS A 102 3.02 -11.77 16.72
C LYS A 102 1.73 -11.95 17.50
N ALA A 103 1.09 -13.09 17.31
CA ALA A 103 -0.10 -13.47 18.06
C ALA A 103 0.19 -13.51 19.56
N GLY A 104 -0.78 -13.04 20.33
CA GLY A 104 -0.77 -13.13 21.78
C GLY A 104 -1.09 -11.83 22.52
N ALA A 105 -1.52 -12.02 23.78
CA ALA A 105 -1.87 -10.93 24.66
C ALA A 105 -0.64 -10.10 25.07
N VAL A 106 -0.78 -8.80 24.98
CA VAL A 106 0.26 -7.83 25.37
C VAL A 106 -0.33 -6.73 26.23
N LYS A 107 0.53 -6.06 27.01
CA LYS A 107 0.13 -4.88 27.81
C LYS A 107 0.48 -3.57 27.12
N ARG A 108 1.36 -3.62 26.12
CA ARG A 108 1.88 -2.46 25.42
C ARG A 108 2.31 -2.88 24.02
N LEU A 109 1.88 -2.12 23.02
CA LEU A 109 2.25 -2.31 21.63
C LEU A 109 2.74 -0.98 21.04
N GLU A 110 3.97 -0.96 20.53
CA GLU A 110 4.51 0.21 19.81
C GLU A 110 4.32 -0.01 18.30
N LEU A 111 3.65 0.94 17.67
CA LEU A 111 3.37 0.94 16.24
C LEU A 111 4.07 2.09 15.53
N THR A 112 4.47 1.86 14.30
CA THR A 112 5.11 2.83 13.42
C THR A 112 4.58 2.71 11.99
N GLY A 113 4.92 3.67 11.14
CA GLY A 113 4.55 3.66 9.74
C GLY A 113 3.15 4.20 9.42
N LEU A 114 2.35 4.59 10.43
CA LEU A 114 1.00 5.13 10.21
C LEU A 114 1.00 6.43 9.39
N HIS A 115 0.10 6.54 8.43
CA HIS A 115 -0.23 7.82 7.83
C HIS A 115 -1.20 8.60 8.72
N ASN A 116 -0.68 9.49 9.56
CA ASN A 116 -1.48 10.31 10.49
C ASN A 116 -1.21 11.80 10.27
N CYS A 117 -1.72 12.36 9.18
CA CYS A 117 -1.40 13.72 8.72
C CYS A 117 -2.28 14.82 9.31
N CYS A 118 -3.35 14.49 10.04
CA CYS A 118 -4.27 15.48 10.58
C CYS A 118 -5.18 14.90 11.69
N GLY A 119 -5.98 15.76 12.33
CA GLY A 119 -6.91 15.36 13.39
C GLY A 119 -7.96 14.33 12.98
N ALA A 120 -8.38 14.32 11.70
CA ALA A 120 -9.34 13.32 11.20
C ALA A 120 -8.71 11.93 11.12
N CYS A 121 -7.44 11.82 10.67
CA CYS A 121 -6.71 10.55 10.73
C CYS A 121 -6.55 10.09 12.18
N THR A 122 -6.12 11.00 13.08
CA THR A 122 -5.97 10.68 14.51
C THR A 122 -7.26 10.16 15.11
N LYS A 123 -8.40 10.80 14.79
CA LYS A 123 -9.72 10.36 15.26
C LYS A 123 -10.03 8.95 14.78
N ALA A 124 -9.86 8.67 13.49
CA ALA A 124 -10.13 7.34 12.93
C ALA A 124 -9.20 6.25 13.51
N ILE A 125 -7.92 6.58 13.75
CA ILE A 125 -6.96 5.69 14.41
C ILE A 125 -7.44 5.36 15.83
N LYS A 126 -7.82 6.38 16.63
CA LYS A 126 -8.35 6.17 17.99
C LYS A 126 -9.62 5.32 17.98
N GLU A 127 -10.57 5.65 17.11
CA GLU A 127 -11.80 4.87 16.95
C GLU A 127 -11.54 3.41 16.54
N ALA A 128 -10.46 3.15 15.79
CA ALA A 128 -10.05 1.79 15.45
C ALA A 128 -9.54 1.04 16.67
N VAL A 129 -8.60 1.61 17.43
CA VAL A 129 -8.02 0.92 18.59
C VAL A 129 -8.98 0.84 19.78
N ASP A 130 -9.88 1.81 19.95
CA ASP A 130 -10.89 1.82 21.01
C ASP A 130 -11.95 0.69 20.86
N ARG A 131 -12.07 0.10 19.66
CA ARG A 131 -12.96 -1.07 19.42
C ARG A 131 -12.36 -2.39 19.87
N VAL A 132 -11.07 -2.42 20.18
CA VAL A 132 -10.37 -3.65 20.54
C VAL A 132 -10.52 -3.88 22.04
N ASP A 133 -11.04 -5.05 22.39
CA ASP A 133 -11.24 -5.43 23.79
C ASP A 133 -9.91 -5.39 24.56
N GLY A 134 -9.96 -4.77 25.74
CA GLY A 134 -8.80 -4.69 26.63
C GLY A 134 -7.86 -3.51 26.36
N VAL A 135 -8.04 -2.74 25.29
CA VAL A 135 -7.33 -1.46 25.10
C VAL A 135 -7.83 -0.42 26.10
N THR A 136 -6.94 0.29 26.76
CA THR A 136 -7.27 1.30 27.78
C THR A 136 -6.72 2.70 27.44
N ALA A 137 -5.69 2.77 26.61
CA ALA A 137 -5.08 4.05 26.20
C ALA A 137 -4.31 3.92 24.87
N ASP A 138 -4.19 5.06 24.20
CA ASP A 138 -3.31 5.23 23.05
C ASP A 138 -2.62 6.61 23.06
N THR A 139 -1.54 6.75 22.29
CA THR A 139 -0.77 7.99 22.17
C THR A 139 -0.85 8.63 20.78
N ALA A 140 -1.80 8.23 19.92
CA ALA A 140 -1.94 8.78 18.58
C ALA A 140 -2.13 10.31 18.60
N LYS A 141 -1.32 11.02 17.79
CA LYS A 141 -1.36 12.49 17.66
C LYS A 141 -1.18 12.88 16.20
N PRO A 142 -1.78 13.98 15.76
CA PRO A 142 -1.62 14.48 14.40
C PRO A 142 -0.14 14.68 14.03
N ASN A 143 0.20 14.37 12.79
CA ASN A 143 1.55 14.49 12.22
C ASN A 143 2.62 13.59 12.90
N GLN A 144 2.19 12.52 13.57
CA GLN A 144 3.07 11.47 14.10
C GLN A 144 2.76 10.15 13.41
N SER A 145 3.80 9.50 12.89
CA SER A 145 3.72 8.17 12.25
C SER A 145 3.91 7.02 13.23
N THR A 146 4.03 7.32 14.53
CA THR A 146 4.23 6.34 15.60
C THR A 146 3.18 6.53 16.67
N MET A 147 2.80 5.43 17.32
CA MET A 147 1.93 5.46 18.49
C MET A 147 2.21 4.28 19.41
N VAL A 148 1.72 4.37 20.62
CA VAL A 148 1.69 3.30 21.60
C VAL A 148 0.25 3.00 21.94
N VAL A 149 -0.10 1.72 22.04
CA VAL A 149 -1.36 1.23 22.58
C VAL A 149 -1.07 0.52 23.89
N GLU A 150 -1.88 0.79 24.92
CA GLU A 150 -1.75 0.22 26.26
C GLU A 150 -3.06 -0.44 26.70
N GLY A 151 -2.95 -1.52 27.51
CA GLY A 151 -4.10 -2.29 27.98
C GLY A 151 -3.73 -3.73 28.30
N ASN A 152 -4.68 -4.64 28.09
CA ASN A 152 -4.46 -6.09 28.11
C ASN A 152 -5.27 -6.69 26.95
N PHE A 153 -4.66 -6.74 25.77
CA PHE A 153 -5.33 -7.01 24.49
C PHE A 153 -4.49 -7.95 23.62
N GLU A 154 -5.12 -8.59 22.62
CA GLU A 154 -4.42 -9.35 21.59
C GLU A 154 -3.77 -8.38 20.59
N ALA A 155 -2.47 -8.54 20.37
CA ALA A 155 -1.69 -7.60 19.52
C ALA A 155 -2.18 -7.60 18.06
N GLU A 156 -2.58 -8.75 17.55
CA GLU A 156 -3.13 -8.93 16.22
C GLU A 156 -4.47 -8.23 16.04
N ASP A 157 -5.31 -8.15 17.05
CA ASP A 157 -6.61 -7.48 16.96
C ASP A 157 -6.45 -5.96 16.77
N VAL A 158 -5.46 -5.38 17.44
CA VAL A 158 -5.12 -3.95 17.24
C VAL A 158 -4.63 -3.70 15.82
N VAL A 159 -3.75 -4.54 15.29
CA VAL A 159 -3.26 -4.42 13.92
C VAL A 159 -4.41 -4.61 12.92
N ALA A 160 -5.21 -5.66 13.07
CA ALA A 160 -6.36 -5.94 12.20
C ALA A 160 -7.35 -4.77 12.18
N SER A 161 -7.69 -4.20 13.35
CA SER A 161 -8.61 -3.05 13.44
C SER A 161 -8.06 -1.80 12.73
N LEU A 162 -6.75 -1.58 12.78
CA LEU A 162 -6.11 -0.47 12.04
C LEU A 162 -6.09 -0.71 10.54
N LEU A 163 -5.79 -1.95 10.09
CA LEU A 163 -5.86 -2.33 8.67
C LEU A 163 -7.28 -2.17 8.14
N GLU A 164 -8.30 -2.64 8.86
CA GLU A 164 -9.72 -2.46 8.51
C GLU A 164 -10.11 -0.98 8.42
N ALA A 165 -9.51 -0.12 9.23
CA ALA A 165 -9.72 1.32 9.17
C ALA A 165 -8.91 2.03 8.05
N GLY A 166 -8.17 1.29 7.22
CA GLY A 166 -7.41 1.79 6.08
C GLY A 166 -6.02 2.33 6.41
N PHE A 167 -5.43 1.90 7.54
CA PHE A 167 -4.08 2.29 7.97
C PHE A 167 -3.13 1.10 7.95
N GLN A 168 -2.06 1.18 7.16
CA GLN A 168 -0.96 0.23 7.25
C GLN A 168 -0.07 0.59 8.44
N VAL A 169 0.38 -0.42 9.17
CA VAL A 169 1.21 -0.25 10.38
C VAL A 169 2.29 -1.31 10.46
N LYS A 170 3.32 -1.03 11.23
CA LYS A 170 4.37 -1.99 11.59
C LYS A 170 4.57 -1.98 13.11
N VAL A 171 4.76 -3.15 13.67
CA VAL A 171 5.17 -3.29 15.07
C VAL A 171 6.64 -2.91 15.18
N LYS A 172 6.94 -2.00 16.10
CA LYS A 172 8.32 -1.62 16.40
C LYS A 172 8.99 -2.74 17.19
N GLN A 173 10.04 -3.29 16.61
CA GLN A 173 10.88 -4.30 17.27
C GLN A 173 11.81 -3.68 18.31
#